data_fb2b614687f7e261f412aadc5e3daad8
#
_entry.id   fb2b614687f7e261f412aadc5e3daad8
#
_cell.length_a   1.000
_cell.length_b   1.000
_cell.length_c   1.000
_cell.angle_alpha   90.00
_cell.angle_beta   90.00
_cell.angle_gamma   90.00
#
_symmetry.space_group_name_H-M   'P 1'
#
loop_
_entity.id
_entity.type
_entity.pdbx_description
1 polymer ?
#
loop_
_entity_poly.entity_id
_entity_poly.type
_entity_poly.pdbx_seq_one_letter_code
_entity_poly.pdbx_strand_id
1 'polypeptide(L)'
;MDHSDRGIDRRRVLTFGGGLLGLAALSPALWPMKSAAGATLAPSSLSPDEALQRLLNGNQRFTGHHLEHPDQSEERVLELTQSQHPFATVLSCADSRVAAEIIFDQGLGDIFDVRVAGNIATPEVVGSIEYAVELLETPLLMVLGHERCGAVTAAVKNEPLPGDIGTFVQAILPAVNQVQGQPGDAVDNAVTANVRYQVEQVLRSSLVRDRQRSGQLQVVGARYDLDTGTVTLVT
;
A
#
# COMPACT_ATOMS: atom_id res chain seq x y z
N MET A 1 14.57 -10.15 -53.65
CA MET A 1 15.38 -10.43 -52.45
C MET A 1 14.46 -10.99 -51.43
N ASP A 2 14.56 -12.30 -51.29
CA ASP A 2 13.68 -13.20 -50.57
C ASP A 2 14.12 -13.22 -49.09
N HIS A 3 13.21 -12.85 -48.15
CA HIS A 3 13.39 -13.04 -46.71
C HIS A 3 12.40 -14.08 -46.24
N SER A 4 12.84 -15.34 -46.28
CA SER A 4 12.12 -16.47 -45.72
C SER A 4 11.95 -16.35 -44.21
N ASP A 5 10.72 -16.21 -43.80
CA ASP A 5 10.18 -16.36 -42.48
C ASP A 5 10.38 -17.81 -41.98
N ARG A 6 11.22 -18.04 -40.95
CA ARG A 6 11.39 -19.34 -40.30
C ARG A 6 10.55 -19.39 -39.02
N GLY A 7 9.28 -19.66 -39.20
CA GLY A 7 8.40 -20.02 -38.10
C GLY A 7 8.84 -21.32 -37.44
N ILE A 8 9.10 -21.27 -36.12
CA ILE A 8 9.38 -22.47 -35.31
C ILE A 8 8.09 -23.25 -35.10
N ASP A 9 7.98 -24.39 -35.78
CA ASP A 9 6.84 -25.30 -35.68
C ASP A 9 6.85 -26.06 -34.34
N ARG A 10 5.92 -25.67 -33.44
CA ARG A 10 5.74 -26.23 -32.09
C ARG A 10 5.25 -27.70 -32.06
N ARG A 11 5.01 -28.33 -33.20
CA ARG A 11 4.50 -29.72 -33.29
C ARG A 11 5.58 -30.80 -33.41
N ARG A 12 6.87 -30.47 -33.44
CA ARG A 12 7.96 -31.44 -33.65
C ARG A 12 8.74 -31.87 -32.41
N VAL A 13 8.30 -31.54 -31.19
CA VAL A 13 9.01 -31.90 -29.94
C VAL A 13 8.50 -33.18 -29.28
N LEU A 14 7.52 -33.88 -29.87
CA LEU A 14 6.89 -35.07 -29.22
C LEU A 14 7.06 -36.39 -29.98
N THR A 15 8.21 -36.65 -30.60
CA THR A 15 8.51 -38.02 -31.06
C THR A 15 10.01 -38.26 -31.07
N PHE A 16 10.56 -38.73 -29.95
CA PHE A 16 11.69 -39.67 -29.91
C PHE A 16 11.97 -40.15 -28.50
N GLY A 17 11.88 -41.44 -28.27
CA GLY A 17 12.52 -42.10 -27.14
C GLY A 17 11.65 -43.09 -26.37
N GLY A 18 11.17 -44.13 -27.00
CA GLY A 18 10.85 -45.38 -26.32
C GLY A 18 12.14 -46.08 -25.90
N GLY A 19 12.36 -46.26 -24.62
CA GLY A 19 13.44 -47.04 -24.06
C GLY A 19 13.01 -47.59 -22.72
N LEU A 20 12.85 -48.91 -22.67
CA LEU A 20 12.54 -49.71 -21.50
C LEU A 20 13.65 -49.62 -20.44
N LEU A 21 13.22 -49.87 -19.18
CA LEU A 21 13.93 -50.44 -18.03
C LEU A 21 14.24 -49.45 -16.88
N GLY A 22 13.68 -49.86 -15.73
CA GLY A 22 14.15 -49.41 -14.45
C GLY A 22 13.03 -48.91 -13.51
N LEU A 23 12.19 -49.84 -13.01
CA LEU A 23 11.36 -49.60 -11.84
C LEU A 23 12.27 -49.44 -10.61
N ALA A 24 12.81 -48.24 -10.43
CA ALA A 24 13.29 -47.81 -9.13
C ALA A 24 12.09 -47.17 -8.43
N ALA A 25 11.55 -47.87 -7.44
CA ALA A 25 10.55 -47.34 -6.52
C ALA A 25 11.18 -46.16 -5.76
N LEU A 26 11.04 -44.95 -6.29
CA LEU A 26 11.24 -43.74 -5.52
C LEU A 26 10.09 -43.65 -4.52
N SER A 27 10.30 -44.17 -3.32
CA SER A 27 9.46 -43.86 -2.17
C SER A 27 9.42 -42.34 -2.06
N PRO A 28 8.22 -41.70 -2.05
CA PRO A 28 8.14 -40.30 -1.67
C PRO A 28 8.66 -40.22 -0.24
N ALA A 29 9.81 -39.55 -0.07
CA ALA A 29 10.25 -39.15 1.23
C ALA A 29 9.11 -38.27 1.80
N LEU A 30 8.34 -38.86 2.70
CA LEU A 30 7.40 -38.12 3.54
C LEU A 30 8.25 -37.16 4.37
N TRP A 31 8.44 -35.95 3.86
CA TRP A 31 8.93 -34.86 4.66
C TRP A 31 7.96 -34.73 5.84
N PRO A 32 8.40 -34.82 7.08
CA PRO A 32 7.52 -34.62 8.20
C PRO A 32 7.00 -33.18 8.11
N MET A 33 5.77 -33.01 7.63
CA MET A 33 5.05 -31.75 7.84
C MET A 33 4.89 -31.63 9.35
N LYS A 34 5.79 -30.90 10.00
CA LYS A 34 5.51 -30.39 11.34
C LYS A 34 4.22 -29.58 11.17
N SER A 35 3.12 -30.14 11.66
CA SER A 35 1.93 -29.39 11.95
C SER A 35 2.36 -28.27 12.90
N ALA A 36 2.59 -27.08 12.38
CA ALA A 36 2.66 -25.90 13.20
C ALA A 36 1.27 -25.80 13.81
N ALA A 37 1.16 -26.16 15.08
CA ALA A 37 -0.01 -25.86 15.88
C ALA A 37 -0.22 -24.35 15.70
N GLY A 38 -1.38 -23.96 15.13
CA GLY A 38 -1.66 -22.59 14.76
C GLY A 38 -1.45 -21.66 15.94
N ALA A 39 -0.34 -20.97 15.92
CA ALA A 39 -0.21 -19.73 16.65
C ALA A 39 -1.18 -18.76 15.96
N THR A 40 -2.35 -18.55 16.54
CA THR A 40 -3.18 -17.41 16.20
C THR A 40 -2.34 -16.20 16.53
N LEU A 41 -1.86 -15.52 15.49
CA LEU A 41 -1.21 -14.22 15.67
C LEU A 41 -2.19 -13.34 16.43
N ALA A 42 -1.76 -12.82 17.59
CA ALA A 42 -2.58 -11.86 18.33
C ALA A 42 -2.66 -10.56 17.52
N PRO A 43 -3.77 -9.80 17.62
CA PRO A 43 -3.85 -8.45 17.06
C PRO A 43 -2.61 -7.64 17.42
N SER A 44 -2.24 -6.66 16.61
CA SER A 44 -1.08 -5.82 16.87
C SER A 44 -1.12 -5.31 18.32
N SER A 45 -0.09 -5.64 19.11
CA SER A 45 0.01 -5.19 20.51
C SER A 45 0.52 -3.75 20.63
N LEU A 46 0.81 -3.08 19.49
CA LEU A 46 1.30 -1.71 19.48
C LEU A 46 0.20 -0.72 19.81
N SER A 47 0.52 0.26 20.64
CA SER A 47 -0.30 1.46 20.79
C SER A 47 -0.28 2.29 19.49
N PRO A 48 -1.26 3.18 19.28
CA PRO A 48 -1.28 4.07 18.11
C PRO A 48 0.00 4.90 17.96
N ASP A 49 0.57 5.40 19.05
CA ASP A 49 1.81 6.17 19.02
C ASP A 49 3.03 5.31 18.65
N GLU A 50 3.12 4.09 19.17
CA GLU A 50 4.18 3.15 18.81
C GLU A 50 4.10 2.74 17.34
N ALA A 51 2.89 2.54 16.80
CA ALA A 51 2.67 2.25 15.38
C ALA A 51 3.15 3.41 14.50
N LEU A 52 2.82 4.66 14.87
CA LEU A 52 3.30 5.84 14.17
C LEU A 52 4.83 5.95 14.21
N GLN A 53 5.43 5.77 15.39
CA GLN A 53 6.89 5.81 15.54
C GLN A 53 7.58 4.71 14.73
N ARG A 54 7.00 3.50 14.66
CA ARG A 54 7.54 2.41 13.83
C ARG A 54 7.60 2.81 12.36
N LEU A 55 6.53 3.43 11.80
CA LEU A 55 6.57 3.93 10.42
C LEU A 55 7.62 5.03 10.24
N LEU A 56 7.66 6.02 11.13
CA LEU A 56 8.59 7.14 11.01
C LEU A 56 10.05 6.69 11.14
N ASN A 57 10.34 5.75 12.05
CA ASN A 57 11.67 5.15 12.19
C ASN A 57 12.08 4.38 10.92
N GLY A 58 11.15 3.65 10.30
CA GLY A 58 11.37 2.99 9.02
C GLY A 58 11.68 3.99 7.90
N ASN A 59 10.97 5.11 7.85
CA ASN A 59 11.27 6.17 6.89
C ASN A 59 12.64 6.81 7.14
N GLN A 60 13.08 6.95 8.39
CA GLN A 60 14.44 7.39 8.71
C GLN A 60 15.50 6.41 8.19
N ARG A 61 15.26 5.09 8.29
CA ARG A 61 16.16 4.09 7.71
C ARG A 61 16.19 4.18 6.19
N PHE A 62 15.02 4.36 5.56
CA PHE A 62 14.90 4.55 4.11
C PHE A 62 15.72 5.76 3.62
N THR A 63 15.53 6.93 4.21
CA THR A 63 16.24 8.16 3.84
C THR A 63 17.75 8.11 4.20
N GLY A 64 18.08 7.38 5.25
CA GLY A 64 19.46 7.14 5.68
C GLY A 64 20.20 6.05 4.90
N HIS A 65 19.53 5.38 3.94
CA HIS A 65 20.07 4.25 3.17
C HIS A 65 20.57 3.08 4.05
N HIS A 66 19.86 2.81 5.15
CA HIS A 66 20.14 1.75 6.13
C HIS A 66 18.93 0.84 6.31
N LEU A 67 18.37 0.36 5.18
CA LEU A 67 17.21 -0.52 5.17
C LEU A 67 17.49 -1.85 5.87
N GLU A 68 16.56 -2.32 6.68
CA GLU A 68 16.61 -3.61 7.38
C GLU A 68 15.87 -4.71 6.62
N HIS A 69 14.92 -4.35 5.72
CA HIS A 69 14.08 -5.28 4.97
C HIS A 69 13.40 -6.33 5.86
N PRO A 70 12.65 -5.92 6.90
CA PRO A 70 12.05 -6.86 7.84
C PRO A 70 10.96 -7.71 7.17
N ASP A 71 10.60 -8.82 7.82
CA ASP A 71 9.40 -9.61 7.52
C ASP A 71 9.27 -10.04 6.04
N GLN A 72 10.38 -10.46 5.40
CA GLN A 72 10.45 -10.91 4.01
C GLN A 72 10.94 -12.36 3.88
N SER A 73 11.03 -13.12 4.98
CA SER A 73 11.49 -14.49 4.98
C SER A 73 10.43 -15.48 4.51
N GLU A 74 10.85 -16.71 4.14
CA GLU A 74 9.95 -17.79 3.80
C GLU A 74 9.04 -18.18 4.99
N GLU A 75 9.59 -18.15 6.20
CA GLU A 75 8.86 -18.40 7.43
C GLU A 75 7.73 -17.38 7.62
N ARG A 76 8.01 -16.09 7.36
CA ARG A 76 6.99 -15.03 7.41
C ARG A 76 5.88 -15.25 6.40
N VAL A 77 6.21 -15.64 5.17
CA VAL A 77 5.22 -15.97 4.13
C VAL A 77 4.32 -17.12 4.62
N LEU A 78 4.90 -18.18 5.18
CA LEU A 78 4.13 -19.32 5.71
C LEU A 78 3.24 -18.93 6.89
N GLU A 79 3.74 -18.11 7.81
CA GLU A 79 2.98 -17.59 8.95
C GLU A 79 1.73 -16.85 8.49
N LEU A 80 1.87 -15.95 7.50
CA LEU A 80 0.80 -15.12 6.98
C LEU A 80 -0.27 -15.89 6.16
N THR A 81 -0.06 -17.17 5.85
CA THR A 81 -1.08 -17.98 5.15
C THR A 81 -2.35 -18.17 5.96
N GLN A 82 -2.32 -18.02 7.27
CA GLN A 82 -3.43 -18.27 8.18
C GLN A 82 -4.19 -16.99 8.54
N SER A 83 -3.51 -15.88 8.71
CA SER A 83 -4.09 -14.60 9.14
C SER A 83 -3.14 -13.45 8.86
N GLN A 84 -3.67 -12.21 8.92
CA GLN A 84 -2.89 -10.98 8.86
C GLN A 84 -3.20 -10.10 10.07
N HIS A 85 -2.20 -9.42 10.59
CA HIS A 85 -2.32 -8.48 11.72
C HIS A 85 -1.45 -7.24 11.47
N PRO A 86 -1.82 -6.43 10.48
CA PRO A 86 -1.08 -5.21 10.17
C PRO A 86 -1.14 -4.25 11.36
N PHE A 87 -0.03 -3.56 11.62
CA PHE A 87 0.01 -2.56 12.68
C PHE A 87 -0.38 -1.16 12.19
N ALA A 88 -0.50 -0.97 10.88
CA ALA A 88 -0.89 0.30 10.28
C ALA A 88 -1.75 0.08 9.03
N THR A 89 -2.69 0.99 8.80
CA THR A 89 -3.38 1.18 7.52
C THR A 89 -2.83 2.43 6.86
N VAL A 90 -2.44 2.34 5.59
CA VAL A 90 -1.95 3.49 4.83
C VAL A 90 -2.83 3.70 3.59
N LEU A 91 -3.51 4.84 3.53
CA LEU A 91 -4.17 5.31 2.30
C LEU A 91 -3.18 6.15 1.50
N SER A 92 -2.65 5.61 0.42
CA SER A 92 -1.63 6.26 -0.39
C SER A 92 -2.03 6.39 -1.87
N CYS A 93 -1.20 7.12 -2.63
CA CYS A 93 -1.38 7.20 -4.08
C CYS A 93 -0.92 5.90 -4.78
N ALA A 94 -1.61 5.56 -5.87
CA ALA A 94 -1.19 4.47 -6.76
C ALA A 94 0.07 4.81 -7.59
N ASP A 95 0.67 5.98 -7.40
CA ASP A 95 1.92 6.39 -8.05
C ASP A 95 3.02 5.37 -7.78
N SER A 96 3.72 4.92 -8.84
CA SER A 96 4.72 3.86 -8.75
C SER A 96 5.95 4.23 -7.88
N ARG A 97 6.13 5.51 -7.58
CA ARG A 97 7.20 6.02 -6.71
C ARG A 97 6.83 6.00 -5.22
N VAL A 98 5.58 5.65 -4.88
CA VAL A 98 5.03 5.71 -3.52
C VAL A 98 4.59 4.32 -3.07
N ALA A 99 5.55 3.44 -2.80
CA ALA A 99 5.30 2.11 -2.24
C ALA A 99 5.48 2.18 -0.72
N ALA A 100 4.39 2.07 0.05
CA ALA A 100 4.40 2.31 1.48
C ALA A 100 5.38 1.39 2.22
N GLU A 101 5.40 0.10 1.89
CA GLU A 101 6.30 -0.86 2.55
C GLU A 101 7.77 -0.49 2.34
N ILE A 102 8.13 0.03 1.16
CA ILE A 102 9.52 0.43 0.86
C ILE A 102 9.87 1.74 1.56
N ILE A 103 8.98 2.75 1.48
CA ILE A 103 9.19 4.09 2.07
C ILE A 103 9.32 4.00 3.59
N PHE A 104 8.59 3.10 4.22
CA PHE A 104 8.60 2.89 5.66
C PHE A 104 9.47 1.71 6.10
N ASP A 105 10.21 1.06 5.19
CA ASP A 105 11.05 -0.11 5.49
C ASP A 105 10.31 -1.14 6.35
N GLN A 106 9.17 -1.59 5.85
CA GLN A 106 8.31 -2.59 6.45
C GLN A 106 8.21 -3.83 5.53
N GLY A 107 7.72 -4.93 6.06
CA GLY A 107 7.61 -6.17 5.32
C GLY A 107 6.18 -6.66 5.10
N LEU A 108 6.08 -7.93 4.72
CA LEU A 108 4.80 -8.57 4.42
C LEU A 108 3.92 -8.64 5.68
N GLY A 109 2.67 -8.19 5.55
CA GLY A 109 1.68 -8.25 6.61
C GLY A 109 1.79 -7.15 7.67
N ASP A 110 2.75 -6.21 7.53
CA ASP A 110 2.95 -5.09 8.45
C ASP A 110 1.99 -3.93 8.19
N ILE A 111 1.72 -3.64 6.92
CA ILE A 111 0.85 -2.55 6.48
C ILE A 111 -0.37 -3.11 5.73
N PHE A 112 -1.55 -2.62 6.06
CA PHE A 112 -2.73 -2.73 5.21
C PHE A 112 -2.72 -1.56 4.23
N ASP A 113 -2.21 -1.79 3.01
CA ASP A 113 -2.00 -0.74 2.02
C ASP A 113 -3.23 -0.56 1.13
N VAL A 114 -3.77 0.65 1.10
CA VAL A 114 -4.91 1.06 0.27
C VAL A 114 -4.43 2.12 -0.71
N ARG A 115 -4.37 1.78 -2.00
CA ARG A 115 -3.77 2.66 -3.02
C ARG A 115 -4.74 3.03 -4.12
N VAL A 116 -4.89 4.33 -4.33
CA VAL A 116 -5.70 4.88 -5.41
C VAL A 116 -5.12 6.22 -5.87
N ALA A 117 -5.26 6.56 -7.16
CA ALA A 117 -4.74 7.83 -7.69
C ALA A 117 -5.23 9.02 -6.85
N GLY A 118 -4.27 9.82 -6.34
CA GLY A 118 -4.57 10.98 -5.49
C GLY A 118 -5.00 10.66 -4.07
N ASN A 119 -4.76 9.43 -3.57
CA ASN A 119 -5.07 9.00 -2.20
C ASN A 119 -6.47 9.41 -1.71
N ILE A 120 -7.48 9.30 -2.60
CA ILE A 120 -8.86 9.75 -2.36
C ILE A 120 -9.65 8.73 -1.53
N ALA A 121 -10.49 9.22 -0.62
CA ALA A 121 -11.37 8.42 0.24
C ALA A 121 -12.77 8.24 -0.42
N THR A 122 -12.84 7.40 -1.46
CA THR A 122 -14.13 6.99 -2.04
C THR A 122 -14.86 5.99 -1.13
N PRO A 123 -16.17 5.71 -1.35
CA PRO A 123 -16.89 4.73 -0.53
C PRO A 123 -16.21 3.36 -0.44
N GLU A 124 -15.65 2.84 -1.54
CA GLU A 124 -14.95 1.55 -1.58
C GLU A 124 -13.62 1.59 -0.81
N VAL A 125 -12.91 2.72 -0.90
CA VAL A 125 -11.68 2.98 -0.15
C VAL A 125 -11.99 3.07 1.34
N VAL A 126 -13.02 3.83 1.71
CA VAL A 126 -13.47 3.92 3.11
C VAL A 126 -13.88 2.56 3.65
N GLY A 127 -14.63 1.76 2.88
CA GLY A 127 -15.00 0.39 3.26
C GLY A 127 -13.78 -0.50 3.52
N SER A 128 -12.71 -0.37 2.71
CA SER A 128 -11.44 -1.08 2.93
C SER A 128 -10.75 -0.62 4.22
N ILE A 129 -10.76 0.68 4.50
CA ILE A 129 -10.22 1.25 5.74
C ILE A 129 -11.02 0.77 6.96
N GLU A 130 -12.35 0.79 6.88
CA GLU A 130 -13.24 0.28 7.94
C GLU A 130 -12.97 -1.19 8.25
N TYR A 131 -12.73 -2.01 7.20
CA TYR A 131 -12.33 -3.41 7.37
C TYR A 131 -11.03 -3.52 8.17
N ALA A 132 -10.01 -2.75 7.84
CA ALA A 132 -8.72 -2.78 8.53
C ALA A 132 -8.84 -2.29 9.98
N VAL A 133 -9.57 -1.21 10.20
CA VAL A 133 -9.73 -0.58 11.52
C VAL A 133 -10.61 -1.40 12.45
N GLU A 134 -11.70 -2.00 11.92
CA GLU A 134 -12.70 -2.69 12.74
C GLU A 134 -12.44 -4.19 12.88
N LEU A 135 -12.01 -4.86 11.82
CA LEU A 135 -11.83 -6.31 11.80
C LEU A 135 -10.39 -6.76 11.98
N LEU A 136 -9.41 -5.96 11.54
CA LEU A 136 -7.99 -6.24 11.75
C LEU A 136 -7.41 -5.43 12.93
N GLU A 137 -8.20 -4.51 13.49
CA GLU A 137 -7.85 -3.69 14.65
C GLU A 137 -6.53 -2.93 14.50
N THR A 138 -6.27 -2.39 13.29
CA THR A 138 -5.08 -1.58 13.05
C THR A 138 -5.09 -0.32 13.92
N PRO A 139 -4.06 -0.08 14.73
CA PRO A 139 -4.04 1.07 15.66
C PRO A 139 -3.71 2.41 14.99
N LEU A 140 -3.25 2.40 13.74
CA LEU A 140 -2.87 3.60 13.00
C LEU A 140 -3.52 3.62 11.61
N LEU A 141 -4.08 4.77 11.25
CA LEU A 141 -4.48 5.11 9.88
C LEU A 141 -3.69 6.35 9.43
N MET A 142 -2.89 6.19 8.39
CA MET A 142 -2.15 7.29 7.76
C MET A 142 -2.71 7.58 6.37
N VAL A 143 -3.05 8.84 6.10
CA VAL A 143 -3.35 9.35 4.75
C VAL A 143 -2.08 9.97 4.20
N LEU A 144 -1.44 9.29 3.24
CA LEU A 144 -0.13 9.67 2.69
C LEU A 144 -0.29 10.29 1.29
N GLY A 145 -0.15 11.61 1.21
CA GLY A 145 0.05 12.33 -0.05
C GLY A 145 1.51 12.35 -0.46
N HIS A 146 1.78 12.86 -1.65
CA HIS A 146 3.16 12.99 -2.13
C HIS A 146 3.32 14.18 -3.06
N GLU A 147 4.53 14.68 -3.16
CA GLU A 147 4.87 15.77 -4.08
C GLU A 147 4.59 15.43 -5.54
N ARG A 148 4.34 16.46 -6.32
CA ARG A 148 4.16 16.34 -7.78
C ARG A 148 3.20 15.21 -8.17
N CYS A 149 2.12 15.03 -7.38
CA CYS A 149 1.10 14.04 -7.63
C CYS A 149 0.35 14.34 -8.94
N GLY A 150 0.37 13.40 -9.88
CA GLY A 150 -0.28 13.56 -11.18
C GLY A 150 -1.79 13.79 -11.07
N ALA A 151 -2.47 13.12 -10.14
CA ALA A 151 -3.89 13.28 -9.91
C ALA A 151 -4.24 14.68 -9.35
N VAL A 152 -3.44 15.17 -8.39
CA VAL A 152 -3.60 16.53 -7.85
C VAL A 152 -3.29 17.58 -8.92
N THR A 153 -2.22 17.37 -9.71
CA THR A 153 -1.90 18.25 -10.84
C THR A 153 -3.05 18.34 -11.83
N ALA A 154 -3.68 17.21 -12.16
CA ALA A 154 -4.83 17.18 -13.03
C ALA A 154 -6.04 17.96 -12.45
N ALA A 155 -6.26 17.83 -11.14
CA ALA A 155 -7.31 18.58 -10.44
C ALA A 155 -7.03 20.10 -10.42
N VAL A 156 -5.78 20.52 -10.21
CA VAL A 156 -5.38 21.94 -10.27
C VAL A 156 -5.57 22.52 -11.66
N LYS A 157 -5.22 21.78 -12.72
CA LYS A 157 -5.45 22.21 -14.12
C LYS A 157 -6.93 22.22 -14.49
N ASN A 158 -7.72 21.34 -13.90
CA ASN A 158 -9.15 21.20 -14.14
C ASN A 158 -9.52 21.10 -15.63
N GLU A 159 -8.69 20.41 -16.41
CA GLU A 159 -8.91 20.18 -17.84
C GLU A 159 -9.72 18.90 -18.07
N PRO A 160 -10.49 18.80 -19.17
CA PRO A 160 -11.19 17.58 -19.53
C PRO A 160 -10.22 16.39 -19.68
N LEU A 161 -10.54 15.26 -19.08
CA LEU A 161 -9.74 14.05 -19.10
C LEU A 161 -10.52 12.88 -19.72
N PRO A 162 -9.85 11.96 -20.42
CA PRO A 162 -10.50 10.83 -21.05
C PRO A 162 -10.98 9.78 -20.04
N GLY A 163 -12.08 9.08 -20.39
CA GLY A 163 -12.61 7.94 -19.62
C GLY A 163 -12.95 8.33 -18.18
N ASP A 164 -12.70 7.42 -17.25
CA ASP A 164 -13.04 7.58 -15.83
C ASP A 164 -11.99 8.37 -15.01
N ILE A 165 -10.94 8.90 -15.67
CA ILE A 165 -9.90 9.69 -15.01
C ILE A 165 -10.47 10.89 -14.26
N GLY A 166 -11.53 11.51 -14.80
CA GLY A 166 -12.23 12.64 -14.19
C GLY A 166 -12.81 12.34 -12.79
N THR A 167 -13.05 11.09 -12.44
CA THR A 167 -13.66 10.72 -11.16
C THR A 167 -12.78 11.09 -9.96
N PHE A 168 -11.49 10.81 -10.03
CA PHE A 168 -10.58 11.20 -8.93
C PHE A 168 -10.34 12.70 -8.90
N VAL A 169 -10.36 13.40 -10.05
CA VAL A 169 -10.26 14.86 -10.10
C VAL A 169 -11.41 15.48 -9.30
N GLN A 170 -12.64 15.02 -9.50
CA GLN A 170 -13.80 15.51 -8.76
C GLN A 170 -13.66 15.29 -7.24
N ALA A 171 -13.05 14.18 -6.81
CA ALA A 171 -12.80 13.89 -5.39
C ALA A 171 -11.71 14.80 -4.77
N ILE A 172 -10.80 15.36 -5.58
CA ILE A 172 -9.71 16.24 -5.16
C ILE A 172 -10.08 17.72 -5.23
N LEU A 173 -10.96 18.12 -6.17
CA LEU A 173 -11.34 19.52 -6.40
C LEU A 173 -11.73 20.29 -5.13
N PRO A 174 -12.45 19.72 -4.15
CA PRO A 174 -12.77 20.46 -2.92
C PRO A 174 -11.52 20.92 -2.18
N ALA A 175 -10.45 20.13 -2.16
CA ALA A 175 -9.18 20.49 -1.54
C ALA A 175 -8.44 21.57 -2.34
N VAL A 176 -8.44 21.48 -3.69
CA VAL A 176 -7.86 22.49 -4.57
C VAL A 176 -8.53 23.86 -4.34
N ASN A 177 -9.86 23.88 -4.25
CA ASN A 177 -10.62 25.10 -4.04
C ASN A 177 -10.31 25.81 -2.70
N GLN A 178 -9.93 25.05 -1.66
CA GLN A 178 -9.55 25.61 -0.35
C GLN A 178 -8.25 26.44 -0.40
N VAL A 179 -7.38 26.15 -1.35
CA VAL A 179 -6.06 26.79 -1.45
C VAL A 179 -5.88 27.65 -2.71
N GLN A 180 -6.95 27.83 -3.48
CA GLN A 180 -6.92 28.64 -4.69
C GLN A 180 -6.52 30.07 -4.37
N GLY A 181 -5.51 30.57 -5.11
CA GLY A 181 -4.99 31.93 -4.94
C GLY A 181 -4.01 32.09 -3.77
N GLN A 182 -3.68 31.03 -3.03
CA GLN A 182 -2.62 31.10 -2.04
C GLN A 182 -1.23 31.28 -2.71
N PRO A 183 -0.30 31.99 -2.06
CA PRO A 183 1.06 32.15 -2.58
C PRO A 183 1.82 30.83 -2.60
N GLY A 184 2.80 30.70 -3.49
CA GLY A 184 3.61 29.50 -3.66
C GLY A 184 3.16 28.62 -4.84
N ASP A 185 3.64 27.40 -4.88
CA ASP A 185 3.27 26.44 -5.92
C ASP A 185 1.86 25.89 -5.69
N ALA A 186 1.00 26.03 -6.69
CA ALA A 186 -0.41 25.66 -6.59
C ALA A 186 -0.62 24.14 -6.40
N VAL A 187 0.23 23.31 -7.03
CA VAL A 187 0.15 21.84 -6.90
C VAL A 187 0.63 21.44 -5.50
N ASP A 188 1.67 22.05 -5.00
CA ASP A 188 2.23 21.79 -3.67
C ASP A 188 1.22 22.12 -2.57
N ASN A 189 0.61 23.30 -2.66
CA ASN A 189 -0.48 23.71 -1.76
C ASN A 189 -1.66 22.73 -1.82
N ALA A 190 -2.04 22.32 -3.04
CA ALA A 190 -3.16 21.40 -3.25
C ALA A 190 -2.86 19.97 -2.74
N VAL A 191 -1.62 19.49 -2.85
CA VAL A 191 -1.21 18.20 -2.27
C VAL A 191 -1.43 18.20 -0.76
N THR A 192 -0.94 19.23 -0.07
CA THR A 192 -1.10 19.36 1.37
C THR A 192 -2.57 19.48 1.79
N ALA A 193 -3.33 20.32 1.07
CA ALA A 193 -4.77 20.48 1.30
C ALA A 193 -5.54 19.17 1.04
N ASN A 194 -5.15 18.40 0.01
CA ASN A 194 -5.79 17.13 -0.29
C ASN A 194 -5.56 16.11 0.83
N VAL A 195 -4.36 16.01 1.39
CA VAL A 195 -4.11 15.14 2.56
C VAL A 195 -5.07 15.47 3.69
N ARG A 196 -5.18 16.75 4.09
CA ARG A 196 -6.12 17.18 5.15
C ARG A 196 -7.56 16.85 4.80
N TYR A 197 -7.97 17.15 3.58
CA TYR A 197 -9.32 16.90 3.12
C TYR A 197 -9.65 15.40 3.14
N GLN A 198 -8.76 14.52 2.70
CA GLN A 198 -9.00 13.08 2.72
C GLN A 198 -9.00 12.53 4.17
N VAL A 199 -8.21 13.07 5.09
CA VAL A 199 -8.33 12.78 6.53
C VAL A 199 -9.74 13.13 7.02
N GLU A 200 -10.28 14.30 6.66
CA GLU A 200 -11.65 14.67 7.00
C GLU A 200 -12.68 13.71 6.40
N GLN A 201 -12.46 13.24 5.15
CA GLN A 201 -13.38 12.30 4.51
C GLN A 201 -13.41 10.93 5.24
N VAL A 202 -12.26 10.35 5.59
CA VAL A 202 -12.23 9.08 6.34
C VAL A 202 -12.81 9.23 7.75
N LEU A 203 -12.67 10.39 8.37
CA LEU A 203 -13.27 10.70 9.67
C LEU A 203 -14.80 10.92 9.62
N ARG A 204 -15.42 10.95 8.44
CA ARG A 204 -16.89 10.90 8.32
C ARG A 204 -17.45 9.53 8.62
N SER A 205 -16.66 8.46 8.47
CA SER A 205 -17.04 7.14 8.94
C SER A 205 -17.24 7.13 10.45
N SER A 206 -18.38 6.61 10.91
CA SER A 206 -18.64 6.46 12.34
C SER A 206 -17.69 5.44 12.99
N LEU A 207 -17.39 4.34 12.28
CA LEU A 207 -16.47 3.30 12.74
C LEU A 207 -15.07 3.86 13.00
N VAL A 208 -14.49 4.55 12.03
CA VAL A 208 -13.17 5.18 12.16
C VAL A 208 -13.15 6.20 13.29
N ARG A 209 -14.18 7.05 13.35
CA ARG A 209 -14.28 8.09 14.38
C ARG A 209 -14.45 7.54 15.79
N ASP A 210 -15.22 6.47 15.95
CA ASP A 210 -15.47 5.87 17.27
C ASP A 210 -14.22 5.17 17.80
N ARG A 211 -13.44 4.47 16.94
CA ARG A 211 -12.13 3.91 17.28
C ARG A 211 -11.11 5.01 17.64
N GLN A 212 -11.12 6.13 16.93
CA GLN A 212 -10.27 7.28 17.27
C GLN A 212 -10.65 7.88 18.62
N ARG A 213 -11.93 8.08 18.90
CA ARG A 213 -12.42 8.64 20.18
C ARG A 213 -12.14 7.75 21.38
N SER A 214 -12.14 6.43 21.19
CA SER A 214 -11.80 5.47 22.23
C SER A 214 -10.29 5.37 22.50
N GLY A 215 -9.44 6.06 21.70
CA GLY A 215 -7.98 5.99 21.81
C GLY A 215 -7.38 4.70 21.22
N GLN A 216 -8.19 3.88 20.52
CA GLN A 216 -7.73 2.65 19.90
C GLN A 216 -7.13 2.87 18.51
N LEU A 217 -7.40 4.02 17.88
CA LEU A 217 -6.91 4.40 16.57
C LEU A 217 -6.36 5.82 16.59
N GLN A 218 -5.20 6.01 15.98
CA GLN A 218 -4.71 7.34 15.60
C GLN A 218 -4.91 7.54 14.09
N VAL A 219 -5.44 8.71 13.71
CA VAL A 219 -5.58 9.09 12.30
C VAL A 219 -4.67 10.26 12.03
N VAL A 220 -3.76 10.14 11.06
CA VAL A 220 -2.79 11.17 10.72
C VAL A 220 -2.75 11.43 9.23
N GLY A 221 -2.47 12.68 8.84
CA GLY A 221 -2.08 13.04 7.49
C GLY A 221 -0.55 13.13 7.39
N ALA A 222 0.01 12.69 6.27
CA ALA A 222 1.43 12.78 6.00
C ALA A 222 1.70 13.10 4.52
N ARG A 223 2.88 13.65 4.26
CA ARG A 223 3.35 13.99 2.91
C ARG A 223 4.73 13.40 2.69
N TYR A 224 4.88 12.70 1.57
CA TYR A 224 6.13 12.14 1.07
C TYR A 224 6.80 13.09 0.08
N ASP A 225 8.02 13.46 0.36
CA ASP A 225 8.90 14.26 -0.48
C ASP A 225 9.64 13.32 -1.45
N LEU A 226 9.44 13.52 -2.74
CA LEU A 226 10.04 12.68 -3.79
C LEU A 226 11.54 12.93 -4.01
N ASP A 227 12.07 14.06 -3.58
CA ASP A 227 13.47 14.43 -3.78
C ASP A 227 14.35 13.86 -2.66
N THR A 228 13.82 13.84 -1.44
CA THR A 228 14.57 13.40 -0.25
C THR A 228 14.15 12.03 0.28
N GLY A 229 12.98 11.54 -0.11
CA GLY A 229 12.39 10.32 0.46
C GLY A 229 11.79 10.53 1.86
N THR A 230 11.72 11.75 2.35
CA THR A 230 11.26 12.04 3.71
C THR A 230 9.74 12.10 3.79
N VAL A 231 9.18 11.52 4.84
CA VAL A 231 7.77 11.66 5.20
C VAL A 231 7.63 12.64 6.36
N THR A 232 6.78 13.67 6.16
CA THR A 232 6.46 14.67 7.19
C THR A 232 4.97 14.64 7.52
N LEU A 233 4.63 14.79 8.80
CA LEU A 233 3.22 14.87 9.21
C LEU A 233 2.61 16.22 8.75
N VAL A 234 1.37 16.13 8.29
CA VAL A 234 0.55 17.30 7.92
C VAL A 234 -0.41 17.58 9.06
N THR A 235 -0.22 18.71 9.71
CA THR A 235 -1.06 19.20 10.82
C THR A 235 -2.22 20.05 10.31
#